data_5de29223dd56b5b75ecea1b9d2b130b1
#
_entry.id   5de29223dd56b5b75ecea1b9d2b130b1
#
_cell.length_a   1.000
_cell.length_b   1.000
_cell.length_c   1.000
_cell.angle_alpha   90.00
_cell.angle_beta   90.00
_cell.angle_gamma   90.00
#
_symmetry.space_group_name_H-M   'P 1'
#
loop_
_entity.id
_entity.type
_entity.pdbx_description
1 polymer ?
#
loop_
_entity_poly.entity_id
_entity_poly.type
_entity_poly.pdbx_seq_one_letter_code
_entity_poly.pdbx_strand_id
1 'polypeptide(L)'
;IKKNPARLVNTPKMPKLLPKFLTVDDVFSLIEKPEGIGFLPARDRAILELLYSSGLRVGELSGLNAEDMNVREGLVKVRGKGKKERIVPVGRKAMDALKAYMIERVILKKKDKALFLNRSGSRLTDRGVRRIVVKYARAILLDSRIGPHTLRHTFATHLLQGGADLRVIQELLGHSSLSTTQKYTHLDITHLMDVYDKAHPLAGENGEEHARD
;
A
#
# COMPACT_ATOMS: atom_id res chain seq x y z
N ILE A 1 -32.59 -40.30 3.04
CA ILE A 1 -32.28 -40.20 1.60
C ILE A 1 -30.91 -40.84 1.40
N LYS A 2 -30.84 -42.05 0.77
CA LYS A 2 -29.62 -42.86 0.64
C LYS A 2 -28.61 -42.32 -0.42
N LYS A 3 -28.97 -41.31 -1.19
CA LYS A 3 -28.06 -40.64 -2.16
C LYS A 3 -28.33 -39.14 -2.16
N ASN A 4 -27.28 -38.32 -1.97
CA ASN A 4 -27.39 -36.88 -2.06
C ASN A 4 -27.46 -36.46 -3.55
N PRO A 5 -28.59 -35.92 -4.06
CA PRO A 5 -28.77 -35.58 -5.45
C PRO A 5 -27.84 -34.41 -5.89
N ALA A 6 -27.35 -33.61 -4.94
CA ALA A 6 -26.42 -32.51 -5.24
C ALA A 6 -25.00 -32.97 -5.65
N ARG A 7 -24.67 -34.28 -5.47
CA ARG A 7 -23.36 -34.79 -5.96
C ARG A 7 -23.23 -34.86 -7.48
N LEU A 8 -24.34 -34.78 -8.21
CA LEU A 8 -24.36 -34.83 -9.67
C LEU A 8 -24.36 -33.45 -10.33
N VAL A 9 -24.48 -32.40 -9.52
CA VAL A 9 -24.43 -31.01 -10.04
C VAL A 9 -22.97 -30.56 -10.15
N ASN A 10 -22.46 -30.51 -11.37
CA ASN A 10 -21.17 -29.87 -11.63
C ASN A 10 -21.27 -28.39 -11.27
N THR A 11 -20.51 -27.97 -10.27
CA THR A 11 -20.38 -26.54 -9.93
C THR A 11 -19.80 -25.82 -11.16
N PRO A 12 -20.50 -24.81 -11.73
CA PRO A 12 -19.95 -24.06 -12.85
C PRO A 12 -18.60 -23.47 -12.45
N LYS A 13 -17.55 -23.76 -13.23
CA LYS A 13 -16.26 -23.09 -13.06
C LYS A 13 -16.46 -21.63 -13.39
N MET A 14 -16.46 -20.76 -12.36
CA MET A 14 -16.43 -19.33 -12.60
C MET A 14 -15.19 -18.99 -13.46
N PRO A 15 -15.35 -18.18 -14.50
CA PRO A 15 -14.20 -17.74 -15.28
C PRO A 15 -13.19 -17.08 -14.31
N LYS A 16 -11.94 -17.54 -14.36
CA LYS A 16 -10.85 -16.88 -13.65
C LYS A 16 -10.66 -15.50 -14.29
N LEU A 17 -11.34 -14.50 -13.75
CA LEU A 17 -11.03 -13.11 -14.08
C LEU A 17 -9.56 -12.87 -13.71
N LEU A 18 -8.74 -12.54 -14.71
CA LEU A 18 -7.37 -12.12 -14.48
C LEU A 18 -7.39 -10.98 -13.45
N PRO A 19 -6.52 -11.01 -12.43
CA PRO A 19 -6.45 -9.95 -11.46
C PRO A 19 -6.16 -8.63 -12.21
N LYS A 20 -7.10 -7.69 -12.12
CA LYS A 20 -6.93 -6.36 -12.71
C LYS A 20 -5.92 -5.60 -11.87
N PHE A 21 -4.81 -5.19 -12.44
CA PHE A 21 -3.96 -4.14 -11.89
C PHE A 21 -4.35 -2.79 -12.50
N LEU A 22 -4.03 -1.71 -11.85
CA LEU A 22 -4.27 -0.34 -12.32
C LEU A 22 -3.12 0.08 -13.23
N THR A 23 -3.41 0.91 -14.22
CA THR A 23 -2.35 1.62 -14.96
C THR A 23 -1.68 2.67 -14.06
N VAL A 24 -0.53 3.18 -14.49
CA VAL A 24 0.15 4.26 -13.76
C VAL A 24 -0.77 5.47 -13.63
N ASP A 25 -1.46 5.86 -14.69
CA ASP A 25 -2.40 7.00 -14.74
C ASP A 25 -3.60 6.79 -13.81
N ASP A 26 -4.17 5.56 -13.77
CA ASP A 26 -5.24 5.22 -12.83
C ASP A 26 -4.80 5.41 -11.38
N VAL A 27 -3.56 5.00 -11.08
CA VAL A 27 -3.00 5.16 -9.72
C VAL A 27 -2.79 6.62 -9.39
N PHE A 28 -2.23 7.43 -10.30
CA PHE A 28 -2.08 8.87 -10.10
C PHE A 28 -3.42 9.53 -9.84
N SER A 29 -4.41 9.27 -10.71
CA SER A 29 -5.76 9.80 -10.56
C SER A 29 -6.40 9.42 -9.23
N LEU A 30 -6.17 8.18 -8.77
CA LEU A 30 -6.68 7.69 -7.49
C LEU A 30 -6.03 8.40 -6.29
N ILE A 31 -4.71 8.58 -6.33
CA ILE A 31 -3.92 9.17 -5.24
C ILE A 31 -4.18 10.68 -5.11
N GLU A 32 -4.38 11.36 -6.23
CA GLU A 32 -4.63 12.81 -6.26
C GLU A 32 -6.07 13.17 -5.93
N LYS A 33 -7.01 12.21 -6.01
CA LYS A 33 -8.43 12.45 -5.79
C LYS A 33 -8.83 12.94 -4.39
N PRO A 34 -8.12 12.66 -3.28
CA PRO A 34 -8.38 13.33 -2.01
C PRO A 34 -8.11 14.84 -2.08
N GLU A 35 -9.14 15.63 -2.44
CA GLU A 35 -9.10 17.07 -2.59
C GLU A 35 -9.48 17.79 -1.30
N GLY A 36 -9.01 19.05 -1.14
CA GLY A 36 -9.32 19.92 -0.02
C GLY A 36 -8.24 19.97 1.04
N ILE A 37 -8.46 20.84 2.04
CA ILE A 37 -7.54 21.11 3.14
C ILE A 37 -8.06 20.44 4.42
N GLY A 38 -7.16 20.01 5.28
CA GLY A 38 -7.45 19.49 6.62
C GLY A 38 -7.20 17.98 6.77
N PHE A 39 -7.48 17.51 7.96
CA PHE A 39 -7.10 16.19 8.44
C PHE A 39 -7.56 15.02 7.56
N LEU A 40 -8.82 15.00 7.10
CA LEU A 40 -9.35 13.84 6.37
C LEU A 40 -8.75 13.70 4.96
N PRO A 41 -8.69 14.75 4.12
CA PRO A 41 -8.03 14.67 2.81
C PRO A 41 -6.54 14.32 2.93
N ALA A 42 -5.80 14.97 3.82
CA ALA A 42 -4.38 14.70 4.04
C ALA A 42 -4.14 13.24 4.47
N ARG A 43 -4.95 12.74 5.40
CA ARG A 43 -4.91 11.33 5.83
C ARG A 43 -5.18 10.38 4.68
N ASP A 44 -6.26 10.63 3.93
CA ASP A 44 -6.72 9.73 2.88
C ASP A 44 -5.67 9.66 1.76
N ARG A 45 -5.08 10.80 1.38
CA ARG A 45 -3.96 10.87 0.44
C ARG A 45 -2.74 10.09 0.94
N ALA A 46 -2.32 10.31 2.18
CA ALA A 46 -1.18 9.60 2.77
C ALA A 46 -1.41 8.06 2.82
N ILE A 47 -2.64 7.61 3.04
CA ILE A 47 -3.00 6.19 3.00
C ILE A 47 -2.85 5.61 1.59
N LEU A 48 -3.37 6.29 0.55
CA LEU A 48 -3.30 5.84 -0.83
C LEU A 48 -1.85 5.80 -1.32
N GLU A 49 -1.10 6.86 -1.06
CA GLU A 49 0.33 6.95 -1.37
C GLU A 49 1.11 5.81 -0.70
N LEU A 50 0.93 5.58 0.59
CA LEU A 50 1.69 4.57 1.32
C LEU A 50 1.30 3.14 0.87
N LEU A 51 0.02 2.87 0.59
CA LEU A 51 -0.42 1.56 0.07
C LEU A 51 0.24 1.23 -1.26
N TYR A 52 0.31 2.19 -2.17
CA TYR A 52 0.90 1.99 -3.49
C TYR A 52 2.43 2.01 -3.42
N SER A 53 3.03 2.96 -2.73
CA SER A 53 4.48 3.12 -2.63
C SER A 53 5.17 1.95 -1.93
N SER A 54 4.54 1.29 -0.98
CA SER A 54 5.18 0.25 -0.17
C SER A 54 4.53 -1.13 -0.28
N GLY A 55 3.45 -1.25 -1.04
CA GLY A 55 2.75 -2.52 -1.24
C GLY A 55 2.26 -3.19 0.05
N LEU A 56 2.00 -2.43 1.11
CA LEU A 56 1.56 -2.95 2.40
C LEU A 56 0.23 -3.69 2.32
N ARG A 57 0.08 -4.73 3.15
CA ARG A 57 -1.25 -5.31 3.41
C ARG A 57 -2.09 -4.32 4.22
N VAL A 58 -3.41 -4.36 4.03
CA VAL A 58 -4.32 -3.45 4.75
C VAL A 58 -4.15 -3.55 6.27
N GLY A 59 -4.00 -4.75 6.83
CA GLY A 59 -3.77 -4.94 8.27
C GLY A 59 -2.39 -4.48 8.73
N GLU A 60 -1.38 -4.54 7.87
CA GLU A 60 -0.07 -3.97 8.16
C GLU A 60 -0.17 -2.45 8.26
N LEU A 61 -0.80 -1.80 7.29
CA LEU A 61 -0.99 -0.34 7.29
C LEU A 61 -1.83 0.14 8.49
N SER A 62 -2.96 -0.49 8.78
CA SER A 62 -3.81 -0.09 9.92
C SER A 62 -3.13 -0.36 11.27
N GLY A 63 -2.21 -1.33 11.31
CA GLY A 63 -1.41 -1.68 12.48
C GLY A 63 -0.24 -0.73 12.78
N LEU A 64 0.16 0.10 11.82
CA LEU A 64 1.31 1.02 12.00
C LEU A 64 1.10 1.99 13.14
N ASN A 65 2.16 2.25 13.88
CA ASN A 65 2.29 3.35 14.82
C ASN A 65 3.12 4.49 14.20
N ALA A 66 3.03 5.68 14.75
CA ALA A 66 3.81 6.81 14.27
C ALA A 66 5.34 6.55 14.40
N GLU A 67 5.74 5.81 15.44
CA GLU A 67 7.13 5.40 15.69
C GLU A 67 7.69 4.36 14.72
N ASP A 68 6.82 3.67 13.95
CA ASP A 68 7.24 2.69 12.96
C ASP A 68 7.77 3.35 11.67
N MET A 69 7.62 4.69 11.54
CA MET A 69 8.10 5.47 10.40
C MET A 69 9.45 6.10 10.67
N ASN A 70 10.44 5.80 9.84
CA ASN A 70 11.69 6.57 9.77
C ASN A 70 11.64 7.55 8.60
N VAL A 71 11.16 8.76 8.90
CA VAL A 71 10.93 9.81 7.89
C VAL A 71 12.25 10.30 7.25
N ARG A 72 13.38 10.22 7.98
CA ARG A 72 14.69 10.66 7.48
C ARG A 72 15.25 9.70 6.43
N GLU A 73 15.07 8.42 6.66
CA GLU A 73 15.59 7.35 5.80
C GLU A 73 14.58 6.88 4.74
N GLY A 74 13.35 7.39 4.77
CA GLY A 74 12.32 6.93 3.83
C GLY A 74 11.91 5.46 4.05
N LEU A 75 11.89 5.00 5.30
CA LEU A 75 11.65 3.61 5.65
C LEU A 75 10.44 3.45 6.57
N VAL A 76 9.72 2.33 6.43
CA VAL A 76 8.67 1.91 7.36
C VAL A 76 8.96 0.52 7.91
N LYS A 77 8.86 0.37 9.23
CA LYS A 77 8.97 -0.90 9.92
C LYS A 77 7.59 -1.56 10.01
N VAL A 78 7.44 -2.71 9.40
CA VAL A 78 6.16 -3.40 9.26
C VAL A 78 6.15 -4.70 10.05
N ARG A 79 5.08 -4.95 10.79
CA ARG A 79 4.86 -6.20 11.52
C ARG A 79 3.88 -7.09 10.77
N GLY A 80 4.36 -8.24 10.31
CA GLY A 80 3.57 -9.25 9.59
C GLY A 80 3.00 -10.35 10.50
N LYS A 81 2.44 -11.39 9.88
CA LYS A 81 1.94 -12.58 10.57
C LYS A 81 3.07 -13.25 11.39
N GLY A 82 2.78 -13.61 12.64
CA GLY A 82 3.76 -14.25 13.54
C GLY A 82 4.78 -13.28 14.15
N LYS A 83 4.45 -11.98 14.23
CA LYS A 83 5.32 -10.92 14.77
C LYS A 83 6.66 -10.74 14.02
N LYS A 84 6.76 -11.28 12.81
CA LYS A 84 7.94 -11.03 11.96
C LYS A 84 7.94 -9.58 11.51
N GLU A 85 9.06 -8.91 11.71
CA GLU A 85 9.24 -7.52 11.27
C GLU A 85 10.04 -7.49 9.97
N ARG A 86 9.72 -6.52 9.11
CA ARG A 86 10.51 -6.19 7.94
C ARG A 86 10.55 -4.67 7.76
N ILE A 87 11.56 -4.22 7.07
CA ILE A 87 11.70 -2.82 6.67
C ILE A 87 11.30 -2.72 5.19
N VAL A 88 10.52 -1.70 4.86
CA VAL A 88 10.06 -1.45 3.50
C VAL A 88 10.37 0.00 3.13
N PRO A 89 10.98 0.25 1.95
CA PRO A 89 11.18 1.61 1.45
C PRO A 89 9.86 2.29 1.15
N VAL A 90 9.84 3.62 1.30
CA VAL A 90 8.69 4.48 1.03
C VAL A 90 9.16 5.63 0.13
N GLY A 91 8.57 5.74 -1.04
CA GLY A 91 8.95 6.77 -2.01
C GLY A 91 8.71 8.19 -1.49
N ARG A 92 9.41 9.15 -2.10
CA ARG A 92 9.41 10.57 -1.71
C ARG A 92 7.99 11.16 -1.64
N LYS A 93 7.15 10.94 -2.65
CA LYS A 93 5.76 11.45 -2.69
C LYS A 93 4.92 10.95 -1.51
N ALA A 94 5.05 9.66 -1.16
CA ALA A 94 4.36 9.09 -0.01
C ALA A 94 4.88 9.66 1.31
N MET A 95 6.19 9.91 1.42
CA MET A 95 6.77 10.58 2.58
C MET A 95 6.27 12.02 2.75
N ASP A 96 6.15 12.77 1.67
CA ASP A 96 5.66 14.15 1.72
C ASP A 96 4.16 14.19 2.06
N ALA A 97 3.37 13.29 1.52
CA ALA A 97 1.98 13.12 1.93
C ALA A 97 1.83 12.73 3.42
N LEU A 98 2.71 11.88 3.92
CA LEU A 98 2.76 11.53 5.34
C LEU A 98 3.13 12.72 6.22
N LYS A 99 4.14 13.53 5.84
CA LYS A 99 4.50 14.75 6.56
C LYS A 99 3.32 15.72 6.63
N ALA A 100 2.65 15.96 5.51
CA ALA A 100 1.46 16.81 5.45
C ALA A 100 0.34 16.29 6.36
N TYR A 101 0.08 14.98 6.33
CA TYR A 101 -0.88 14.36 7.24
C TYR A 101 -0.48 14.49 8.71
N MET A 102 0.80 14.32 9.05
CA MET A 102 1.27 14.42 10.43
C MET A 102 1.08 15.82 11.03
N ILE A 103 1.23 16.87 10.22
CA ILE A 103 0.92 18.26 10.62
C ILE A 103 -0.56 18.36 11.02
N GLU A 104 -1.46 17.91 10.15
CA GLU A 104 -2.90 17.93 10.41
C GLU A 104 -3.30 17.04 11.60
N ARG A 105 -2.60 15.92 11.79
CA ARG A 105 -2.83 15.00 12.91
C ARG A 105 -2.51 15.64 14.27
N VAL A 106 -1.48 16.47 14.36
CA VAL A 106 -1.12 17.19 15.59
C VAL A 106 -2.23 18.12 16.02
N ILE A 107 -2.93 18.77 15.08
CA ILE A 107 -4.04 19.69 15.36
C ILE A 107 -5.18 18.99 16.12
N LEU A 108 -5.39 17.70 15.90
CA LEU A 108 -6.42 16.92 16.60
C LEU A 108 -6.16 16.75 18.10
N LYS A 109 -4.94 17.06 18.59
CA LYS A 109 -4.52 16.90 20.00
C LYS A 109 -4.83 15.52 20.59
N LYS A 110 -4.87 14.45 19.75
CA LYS A 110 -5.13 13.07 20.18
C LYS A 110 -3.82 12.33 20.44
N LYS A 111 -3.79 11.54 21.51
CA LYS A 111 -2.58 10.83 21.98
C LYS A 111 -2.51 9.34 21.54
N ASP A 112 -3.27 8.91 20.54
CA ASP A 112 -3.20 7.53 20.07
C ASP A 112 -1.84 7.30 19.37
N LYS A 113 -1.23 6.14 19.62
CA LYS A 113 0.05 5.74 18.99
C LYS A 113 -0.10 5.43 17.51
N ALA A 114 -1.31 5.09 17.06
CA ALA A 114 -1.56 4.72 15.68
C ALA A 114 -1.08 5.78 14.71
N LEU A 115 -0.45 5.37 13.60
CA LEU A 115 -0.08 6.27 12.53
C LEU A 115 -1.34 6.91 11.94
N PHE A 116 -2.32 6.11 11.53
CA PHE A 116 -3.56 6.59 10.92
C PHE A 116 -4.73 6.58 11.91
N LEU A 117 -5.38 7.73 12.03
CA LEU A 117 -6.53 7.92 12.91
C LEU A 117 -7.83 8.04 12.10
N ASN A 118 -8.92 7.59 12.70
CA ASN A 118 -10.27 7.84 12.21
C ASN A 118 -10.73 9.26 12.58
N ARG A 119 -11.95 9.65 12.20
CA ARG A 119 -12.51 10.98 12.52
C ARG A 119 -12.64 11.25 14.02
N SER A 120 -12.82 10.22 14.83
CA SER A 120 -12.91 10.36 16.30
C SER A 120 -11.55 10.41 17.00
N GLY A 121 -10.44 10.25 16.24
CA GLY A 121 -9.08 10.30 16.76
C GLY A 121 -8.57 8.98 17.35
N SER A 122 -9.25 7.86 17.09
CA SER A 122 -8.79 6.51 17.43
C SER A 122 -8.18 5.84 16.20
N ARG A 123 -7.46 4.72 16.39
CA ARG A 123 -6.86 3.94 15.31
C ARG A 123 -7.84 3.66 14.16
N LEU A 124 -7.41 3.90 12.94
CA LEU A 124 -8.17 3.55 11.75
C LEU A 124 -8.13 2.02 11.54
N THR A 125 -9.29 1.42 11.32
CA THR A 125 -9.43 -0.03 11.12
C THR A 125 -9.19 -0.44 9.66
N ASP A 126 -8.89 -1.73 9.40
CA ASP A 126 -8.82 -2.33 8.06
C ASP A 126 -10.06 -1.98 7.22
N ARG A 127 -11.25 -2.08 7.82
CA ARG A 127 -12.51 -1.72 7.16
C ARG A 127 -12.54 -0.24 6.79
N GLY A 128 -12.01 0.63 7.65
CA GLY A 128 -11.88 2.06 7.39
C GLY A 128 -10.98 2.33 6.19
N VAL A 129 -9.80 1.71 6.14
CA VAL A 129 -8.87 1.81 5.01
C VAL A 129 -9.52 1.33 3.70
N ARG A 130 -10.18 0.15 3.72
CA ARG A 130 -10.89 -0.35 2.53
C ARG A 130 -11.95 0.62 2.02
N ARG A 131 -12.72 1.24 2.94
CA ARG A 131 -13.75 2.22 2.58
C ARG A 131 -13.16 3.47 1.93
N ILE A 132 -11.99 3.92 2.38
CA ILE A 132 -11.26 5.05 1.78
C ILE A 132 -10.87 4.71 0.34
N VAL A 133 -10.19 3.58 0.11
CA VAL A 133 -9.79 3.16 -1.24
C VAL A 133 -11.00 3.06 -2.18
N VAL A 134 -12.06 2.36 -1.75
CA VAL A 134 -13.29 2.19 -2.57
C VAL A 134 -13.98 3.52 -2.84
N LYS A 135 -14.00 4.44 -1.85
CA LYS A 135 -14.58 5.80 -2.02
C LYS A 135 -13.91 6.52 -3.18
N TYR A 136 -12.59 6.57 -3.20
CA TYR A 136 -11.85 7.33 -4.20
C TYR A 136 -11.78 6.61 -5.55
N ALA A 137 -11.72 5.27 -5.57
CA ALA A 137 -11.83 4.51 -6.81
C ALA A 137 -13.16 4.77 -7.53
N ARG A 138 -14.27 4.81 -6.80
CA ARG A 138 -15.59 5.17 -7.36
C ARG A 138 -15.64 6.61 -7.85
N ALA A 139 -14.99 7.53 -7.16
CA ALA A 139 -15.00 8.95 -7.53
C ALA A 139 -14.29 9.24 -8.86
N ILE A 140 -13.41 8.35 -9.31
CA ILE A 140 -12.73 8.41 -10.62
C ILE A 140 -13.24 7.32 -11.58
N LEU A 141 -14.44 6.82 -11.36
CA LEU A 141 -15.13 5.83 -12.21
C LEU A 141 -14.40 4.49 -12.38
N LEU A 142 -13.48 4.15 -11.51
CA LEU A 142 -12.87 2.82 -11.48
C LEU A 142 -13.86 1.77 -10.95
N ASP A 143 -13.59 0.51 -11.31
CA ASP A 143 -14.37 -0.64 -10.85
C ASP A 143 -14.50 -0.67 -9.32
N SER A 144 -15.71 -0.87 -8.82
CA SER A 144 -16.01 -0.95 -7.38
C SER A 144 -15.29 -2.08 -6.64
N ARG A 145 -14.66 -3.01 -7.38
CA ARG A 145 -13.84 -4.10 -6.84
C ARG A 145 -12.41 -3.65 -6.49
N ILE A 146 -12.02 -2.42 -6.86
CA ILE A 146 -10.71 -1.86 -6.51
C ILE A 146 -10.63 -1.70 -4.99
N GLY A 147 -9.55 -2.22 -4.42
CA GLY A 147 -9.29 -2.19 -2.99
C GLY A 147 -7.80 -2.24 -2.66
N PRO A 148 -7.42 -2.29 -1.37
CA PRO A 148 -6.01 -2.31 -0.96
C PRO A 148 -5.20 -3.48 -1.57
N HIS A 149 -5.84 -4.63 -1.80
CA HIS A 149 -5.18 -5.75 -2.47
C HIS A 149 -4.85 -5.46 -3.94
N THR A 150 -5.73 -4.69 -4.62
CA THR A 150 -5.46 -4.26 -5.99
C THR A 150 -4.25 -3.35 -6.04
N LEU A 151 -4.16 -2.34 -5.13
CA LEU A 151 -3.00 -1.44 -5.05
C LEU A 151 -1.70 -2.22 -4.78
N ARG A 152 -1.74 -3.20 -3.89
CA ARG A 152 -0.57 -4.05 -3.63
C ARG A 152 -0.18 -4.92 -4.84
N HIS A 153 -1.17 -5.43 -5.57
CA HIS A 153 -0.90 -6.18 -6.81
C HIS A 153 -0.33 -5.26 -7.89
N THR A 154 -0.89 -4.06 -8.03
CA THR A 154 -0.40 -3.02 -8.92
C THR A 154 1.05 -2.63 -8.61
N PHE A 155 1.38 -2.40 -7.33
CA PHE A 155 2.75 -2.17 -6.88
C PHE A 155 3.70 -3.26 -7.36
N ALA A 156 3.37 -4.53 -7.11
CA ALA A 156 4.21 -5.66 -7.54
C ALA A 156 4.38 -5.74 -9.05
N THR A 157 3.30 -5.49 -9.81
CA THR A 157 3.29 -5.52 -11.27
C THR A 157 4.15 -4.38 -11.84
N HIS A 158 4.01 -3.17 -11.32
CA HIS A 158 4.78 -2.02 -11.79
C HIS A 158 6.28 -2.17 -11.48
N LEU A 159 6.64 -2.67 -10.30
CA LEU A 159 8.04 -2.97 -10.00
C LEU A 159 8.62 -4.01 -10.98
N LEU A 160 7.85 -5.06 -11.29
CA LEU A 160 8.29 -6.08 -12.25
C LEU A 160 8.46 -5.50 -13.66
N GLN A 161 7.53 -4.64 -14.10
CA GLN A 161 7.60 -3.93 -15.37
C GLN A 161 8.77 -2.95 -15.40
N GLY A 162 9.11 -2.32 -14.28
CA GLY A 162 10.28 -1.47 -14.09
C GLY A 162 11.61 -2.23 -13.99
N GLY A 163 11.59 -3.56 -14.16
CA GLY A 163 12.80 -4.40 -14.20
C GLY A 163 13.30 -4.88 -12.84
N ALA A 164 12.53 -4.72 -11.76
CA ALA A 164 12.91 -5.25 -10.46
C ALA A 164 12.90 -6.79 -10.47
N ASP A 165 13.90 -7.40 -9.83
CA ASP A 165 13.97 -8.85 -9.67
C ASP A 165 12.78 -9.37 -8.84
N LEU A 166 12.20 -10.50 -9.27
CA LEU A 166 11.05 -11.11 -8.60
C LEU A 166 11.34 -11.46 -7.14
N ARG A 167 12.57 -11.81 -6.81
CA ARG A 167 12.99 -12.15 -5.44
C ARG A 167 12.95 -10.91 -4.54
N VAL A 168 13.43 -9.77 -5.05
CA VAL A 168 13.35 -8.47 -4.36
C VAL A 168 11.91 -8.07 -4.13
N ILE A 169 11.04 -8.21 -5.14
CA ILE A 169 9.61 -7.93 -5.01
C ILE A 169 8.96 -8.82 -3.93
N GLN A 170 9.28 -10.11 -3.92
CA GLN A 170 8.77 -11.05 -2.89
C GLN A 170 9.22 -10.67 -1.48
N GLU A 171 10.45 -10.19 -1.35
CA GLU A 171 11.02 -9.71 -0.09
C GLU A 171 10.30 -8.45 0.40
N LEU A 172 10.15 -7.43 -0.44
CA LEU A 172 9.39 -6.21 -0.15
C LEU A 172 7.96 -6.53 0.27
N LEU A 173 7.34 -7.48 -0.39
CA LEU A 173 5.98 -7.92 -0.07
C LEU A 173 5.89 -8.79 1.19
N GLY A 174 6.99 -9.33 1.70
CA GLY A 174 7.00 -10.22 2.87
C GLY A 174 6.26 -11.52 2.60
N HIS A 175 6.63 -12.23 1.52
CA HIS A 175 6.16 -13.58 1.25
C HIS A 175 6.95 -14.56 2.13
N SER A 176 6.24 -15.36 2.92
CA SER A 176 6.78 -16.20 4.00
C SER A 176 7.58 -17.43 3.56
N SER A 177 7.78 -17.67 2.28
CA SER A 177 8.48 -18.85 1.76
C SER A 177 10.01 -18.73 1.74
N LEU A 178 10.53 -17.52 1.90
CA LEU A 178 11.97 -17.32 2.09
C LEU A 178 12.22 -17.06 3.56
N SER A 179 12.83 -18.02 4.17
CA SER A 179 13.09 -18.25 5.58
C SER A 179 13.62 -17.02 6.33
N THR A 180 13.25 -17.03 7.61
CA THR A 180 14.04 -16.57 8.76
C THR A 180 14.39 -15.08 8.82
N THR A 181 14.05 -14.53 9.95
CA THR A 181 14.71 -13.47 10.72
C THR A 181 16.13 -13.08 10.23
N GLN A 182 16.29 -12.74 8.95
CA GLN A 182 17.48 -12.03 8.52
C GLN A 182 17.36 -10.63 9.10
N LYS A 183 18.29 -10.31 10.03
CA LYS A 183 18.56 -8.92 10.38
C LYS A 183 18.99 -8.25 9.07
N TYR A 184 18.18 -7.35 8.54
CA TYR A 184 18.58 -6.53 7.40
C TYR A 184 19.85 -5.79 7.78
N THR A 185 20.92 -6.02 7.04
CA THR A 185 22.12 -5.22 7.15
C THR A 185 21.90 -3.88 6.44
N HIS A 186 22.71 -2.87 6.72
CA HIS A 186 22.66 -1.61 5.99
C HIS A 186 22.84 -1.82 4.48
N LEU A 187 23.66 -2.78 4.06
CA LEU A 187 23.86 -3.12 2.65
C LEU A 187 22.61 -3.68 1.99
N ASP A 188 21.86 -4.54 2.70
CA ASP A 188 20.60 -5.10 2.18
C ASP A 188 19.55 -4.00 1.98
N ILE A 189 19.46 -3.06 2.92
CA ILE A 189 18.51 -1.93 2.85
C ILE A 189 18.88 -1.00 1.70
N THR A 190 20.15 -0.65 1.52
CA THR A 190 20.62 0.18 0.42
C THR A 190 20.31 -0.46 -0.93
N HIS A 191 20.58 -1.75 -1.08
CA HIS A 191 20.24 -2.49 -2.29
C HIS A 191 18.73 -2.50 -2.59
N LEU A 192 17.90 -2.70 -1.56
CA LEU A 192 16.44 -2.66 -1.70
C LEU A 192 15.95 -1.26 -2.13
N MET A 193 16.55 -0.19 -1.59
CA MET A 193 16.24 1.19 -1.99
C MET A 193 16.66 1.45 -3.43
N ASP A 194 17.86 1.05 -3.83
CA ASP A 194 18.36 1.23 -5.20
C ASP A 194 17.46 0.54 -6.24
N VAL A 195 17.03 -0.69 -5.96
CA VAL A 195 16.10 -1.43 -6.84
C VAL A 195 14.73 -0.75 -6.86
N TYR A 196 14.25 -0.30 -5.71
CA TYR A 196 12.99 0.41 -5.59
C TYR A 196 13.02 1.72 -6.38
N ASP A 197 14.04 2.55 -6.20
CA ASP A 197 14.18 3.86 -6.85
C ASP A 197 14.29 3.75 -8.38
N LYS A 198 14.90 2.69 -8.88
CA LYS A 198 15.00 2.43 -10.31
C LYS A 198 13.72 1.88 -10.95
N ALA A 199 12.94 1.11 -10.20
CA ALA A 199 11.83 0.34 -10.76
C ALA A 199 10.45 0.90 -10.43
N HIS A 200 10.30 1.71 -9.36
CA HIS A 200 8.99 2.19 -8.93
C HIS A 200 8.62 3.50 -9.59
N PRO A 201 7.44 3.62 -10.26
CA PRO A 201 7.06 4.82 -11.04
C PRO A 201 7.02 6.14 -10.24
N LEU A 202 6.87 6.07 -8.90
CA LEU A 202 6.81 7.26 -8.03
C LEU A 202 8.06 7.46 -7.18
N ALA A 203 9.11 6.69 -7.37
CA ALA A 203 10.30 6.75 -6.51
C ALA A 203 11.32 7.80 -6.96
N GLY A 204 11.59 7.92 -8.26
CA GLY A 204 12.64 8.77 -8.83
C GLY A 204 12.15 10.12 -9.37
N GLU A 205 13.08 10.94 -9.84
CA GLU A 205 12.80 12.19 -10.57
C GLU A 205 12.06 11.94 -11.90
N ASN A 206 12.14 10.73 -12.45
CA ASN A 206 11.51 10.32 -13.71
C ASN A 206 9.98 10.21 -13.64
N GLY A 207 9.36 10.37 -12.47
CA GLY A 207 7.90 10.45 -12.35
C GLY A 207 7.28 11.71 -12.96
N GLU A 208 8.09 12.68 -13.40
CA GLU A 208 7.61 13.90 -14.06
C GLU A 208 7.66 13.80 -15.60
N GLU A 209 8.45 12.91 -16.18
CA GLU A 209 8.55 12.77 -17.64
C GLU A 209 7.42 11.92 -18.26
N HIS A 210 6.84 10.96 -17.53
CA HIS A 210 5.78 10.11 -18.06
C HIS A 210 4.37 10.73 -17.98
N ALA A 211 4.24 11.94 -17.45
CA ALA A 211 2.98 12.68 -17.37
C ALA A 211 2.83 13.75 -18.48
N ARG A 212 3.74 13.79 -19.47
CA ARG A 212 3.77 14.83 -20.52
C ARG A 212 3.71 14.33 -21.96
N ASP A 213 3.50 13.02 -22.20
CA ASP A 213 3.26 12.48 -23.55
C ASP A 213 1.83 12.02 -23.75
#